data_3e8c6962e1d1bbe1be0cca66227d1da5
#
_entry.id   3e8c6962e1d1bbe1be0cca66227d1da5
#
_cell.length_a   1.000
_cell.length_b   1.000
_cell.length_c   1.000
_cell.angle_alpha   90.00
_cell.angle_beta   90.00
_cell.angle_gamma   90.00
#
_symmetry.space_group_name_H-M   'P 1'
#
loop_
_entity.id
_entity.type
_entity.pdbx_description
1 polymer ?
#
loop_
_entity_poly.entity_id
_entity_poly.type
_entity_poly.pdbx_seq_one_letter_code
_entity_poly.pdbx_strand_id
1 'polypeptide(L)'
;MILAASCTQKKPEPKTLILYYSQTGNTKAVAEEFQARLNAEIEAIEAVVPYDGDFQATIERSGKEREEGILPEIKPITHNIAEYDVIFLGFPVWFGTYAPPVAAFLNQVDLSGKKVVPFCTFGSGGLDSSVRDLKAKQPNADIQPGYGVRAARLNRIKDEIDRFLKENGFIEGEVTKLEAFPEQHPATEEEAAIFDAAVNGYPMLNAKAESVAKRSIPGGTEYLFTAVPLPREDAAAPKDNARPPMPMNPIKVYVTAFDGQQPEFTQVVR
;
A
#
# COMPACT_ATOMS: atom_id res chain seq x y z
N MET A 1 17.90 -36.98 43.47
CA MET A 1 16.97 -36.01 42.80
C MET A 1 17.77 -35.34 41.71
N ILE A 2 17.55 -35.73 40.48
CA ILE A 2 18.25 -35.13 39.31
C ILE A 2 17.27 -34.08 38.74
N LEU A 3 17.63 -32.80 38.91
CA LEU A 3 16.92 -31.70 38.24
C LEU A 3 17.27 -31.73 36.76
N ALA A 4 16.34 -32.16 35.94
CA ALA A 4 16.44 -31.98 34.48
C ALA A 4 16.25 -30.49 34.16
N ALA A 5 17.33 -29.80 33.85
CA ALA A 5 17.28 -28.46 33.25
C ALA A 5 16.69 -28.59 31.85
N SER A 6 15.44 -28.17 31.71
CA SER A 6 14.77 -28.00 30.39
C SER A 6 15.45 -26.84 29.67
N CYS A 7 16.41 -27.12 28.79
CA CYS A 7 16.88 -26.16 27.80
C CYS A 7 15.77 -25.94 26.77
N THR A 8 14.97 -24.93 26.96
CA THR A 8 14.13 -24.38 25.89
C THR A 8 15.06 -23.79 24.81
N GLN A 9 15.35 -24.59 23.79
CA GLN A 9 16.04 -24.06 22.58
C GLN A 9 15.16 -22.96 21.98
N LYS A 10 15.63 -21.71 22.07
CA LYS A 10 15.01 -20.58 21.38
C LYS A 10 14.99 -20.92 19.90
N LYS A 11 13.79 -20.98 19.30
CA LYS A 11 13.65 -21.20 17.86
C LYS A 11 14.47 -20.12 17.12
N PRO A 12 15.29 -20.47 16.12
CA PRO A 12 16.06 -19.48 15.40
C PRO A 12 15.12 -18.41 14.84
N GLU A 13 15.55 -17.16 14.89
CA GLU A 13 14.77 -16.05 14.33
C GLU A 13 14.67 -16.23 12.81
N PRO A 14 13.50 -15.96 12.20
CA PRO A 14 13.30 -16.14 10.77
C PRO A 14 14.23 -15.21 9.98
N LYS A 15 14.92 -15.74 8.99
CA LYS A 15 15.77 -14.94 8.10
C LYS A 15 14.88 -14.10 7.19
N THR A 16 15.06 -12.78 7.21
CA THR A 16 14.22 -11.82 6.52
C THR A 16 14.98 -11.09 5.42
N LEU A 17 14.37 -10.97 4.24
CA LEU A 17 14.84 -10.18 3.12
C LEU A 17 13.82 -9.13 2.73
N ILE A 18 14.26 -7.91 2.50
CA ILE A 18 13.44 -6.82 1.96
C ILE A 18 13.80 -6.65 0.48
N LEU A 19 12.87 -6.95 -0.40
CA LEU A 19 12.99 -6.72 -1.84
C LEU A 19 12.07 -5.59 -2.25
N TYR A 20 12.54 -4.65 -3.04
CA TYR A 20 11.68 -3.54 -3.46
C TYR A 20 12.06 -2.98 -4.82
N TYR A 21 11.07 -2.48 -5.55
CA TYR A 21 11.25 -1.58 -6.68
C TYR A 21 10.88 -0.16 -6.29
N SER A 22 11.68 0.82 -6.68
CA SER A 22 11.39 2.24 -6.45
C SER A 22 11.90 3.09 -7.60
N GLN A 23 11.01 3.87 -8.24
CA GLN A 23 11.38 4.77 -9.31
C GLN A 23 11.87 6.12 -8.76
N THR A 24 11.09 6.73 -7.87
CA THR A 24 11.30 8.10 -7.38
C THR A 24 11.86 8.16 -5.95
N GLY A 25 12.25 7.03 -5.39
CA GLY A 25 12.77 6.94 -4.02
C GLY A 25 11.72 6.73 -2.93
N ASN A 26 10.43 6.89 -3.20
CA ASN A 26 9.38 6.78 -2.18
C ASN A 26 9.29 5.38 -1.56
N THR A 27 9.23 4.33 -2.39
CA THR A 27 9.19 2.94 -1.91
C THR A 27 10.52 2.55 -1.24
N LYS A 28 11.65 3.08 -1.74
CA LYS A 28 12.95 2.93 -1.11
C LYS A 28 12.95 3.46 0.32
N ALA A 29 12.44 4.67 0.55
CA ALA A 29 12.35 5.24 1.90
C ALA A 29 11.54 4.36 2.86
N VAL A 30 10.44 3.76 2.38
CA VAL A 30 9.65 2.80 3.17
C VAL A 30 10.45 1.52 3.44
N ALA A 31 11.18 1.00 2.45
CA ALA A 31 12.02 -0.20 2.59
C ALA A 31 13.15 0.01 3.62
N GLU A 32 13.82 1.16 3.58
CA GLU A 32 14.86 1.54 4.53
C GLU A 32 14.30 1.71 5.95
N GLU A 33 13.07 2.20 6.10
CA GLU A 33 12.42 2.32 7.39
C GLU A 33 12.03 0.95 7.98
N PHE A 34 11.62 -0.02 7.15
CA PHE A 34 11.47 -1.42 7.57
C PHE A 34 12.82 -2.01 8.00
N GLN A 35 13.88 -1.81 7.19
CA GLN A 35 15.22 -2.31 7.50
C GLN A 35 15.74 -1.77 8.84
N ALA A 36 15.49 -0.51 9.14
CA ALA A 36 15.93 0.11 10.40
C ALA A 36 15.34 -0.54 11.66
N ARG A 37 14.23 -1.30 11.53
CA ARG A 37 13.55 -1.98 12.66
C ARG A 37 13.70 -3.49 12.63
N LEU A 38 13.96 -4.04 11.46
CA LEU A 38 14.14 -5.47 11.27
C LEU A 38 15.63 -5.77 11.08
N ASN A 39 16.09 -6.85 11.64
CA ASN A 39 17.43 -7.37 11.29
C ASN A 39 17.34 -8.09 9.94
N ALA A 40 17.19 -7.29 8.85
CA ALA A 40 16.90 -7.79 7.51
C ALA A 40 17.95 -7.33 6.49
N GLU A 41 18.25 -8.20 5.55
CA GLU A 41 18.97 -7.83 4.33
C GLU A 41 18.02 -7.10 3.38
N ILE A 42 18.56 -6.26 2.50
CA ILE A 42 17.75 -5.42 1.60
C ILE A 42 18.39 -5.40 0.21
N GLU A 43 17.55 -5.54 -0.83
CA GLU A 43 17.97 -5.45 -2.22
C GLU A 43 16.90 -4.79 -3.09
N ALA A 44 17.34 -3.94 -4.02
CA ALA A 44 16.46 -3.34 -4.99
C ALA A 44 16.22 -4.25 -6.20
N ILE A 45 14.97 -4.37 -6.62
CA ILE A 45 14.62 -4.92 -7.93
C ILE A 45 14.87 -3.81 -8.95
N GLU A 46 15.77 -4.02 -9.90
CA GLU A 46 16.14 -3.01 -10.87
C GLU A 46 15.77 -3.45 -12.29
N ALA A 47 15.08 -2.58 -13.04
CA ALA A 47 14.93 -2.79 -14.49
C ALA A 47 16.26 -2.56 -15.21
N VAL A 48 16.61 -3.42 -16.19
CA VAL A 48 17.82 -3.27 -17.00
C VAL A 48 17.80 -1.95 -17.76
N VAL A 49 16.64 -1.60 -18.31
CA VAL A 49 16.39 -0.27 -18.87
C VAL A 49 15.53 0.50 -17.85
N PRO A 50 16.09 1.46 -17.10
CA PRO A 50 15.35 2.20 -16.10
C PRO A 50 14.13 2.92 -16.70
N TYR A 51 13.09 3.11 -15.89
CA TYR A 51 12.02 4.03 -16.24
C TYR A 51 12.52 5.46 -16.03
N ASP A 52 12.19 6.33 -16.96
CA ASP A 52 12.54 7.75 -16.81
C ASP A 52 11.84 8.33 -15.58
N GLY A 53 12.49 9.29 -14.92
CA GLY A 53 11.91 10.00 -13.78
C GLY A 53 10.69 10.87 -14.15
N ASP A 54 10.44 11.08 -15.43
CA ASP A 54 9.28 11.78 -15.96
C ASP A 54 8.01 10.91 -15.81
N PHE A 55 7.00 11.52 -15.17
CA PHE A 55 5.71 10.85 -14.91
C PHE A 55 5.02 10.46 -16.23
N GLN A 56 5.02 11.34 -17.23
CA GLN A 56 4.33 11.08 -18.50
C GLN A 56 5.00 9.94 -19.27
N ALA A 57 6.33 9.97 -19.43
CA ALA A 57 7.08 8.91 -20.10
C ALA A 57 6.92 7.55 -19.39
N THR A 58 6.87 7.56 -18.05
CA THR A 58 6.61 6.35 -17.26
C THR A 58 5.21 5.79 -17.53
N ILE A 59 4.18 6.62 -17.58
CA ILE A 59 2.79 6.21 -17.86
C ILE A 59 2.71 5.63 -19.28
N GLU A 60 3.27 6.30 -20.27
CA GLU A 60 3.24 5.86 -21.67
C GLU A 60 3.93 4.51 -21.85
N ARG A 61 5.15 4.37 -21.33
CA ARG A 61 5.91 3.12 -21.43
C ARG A 61 5.21 1.98 -20.71
N SER A 62 4.86 2.18 -19.43
CA SER A 62 4.24 1.12 -18.64
C SER A 62 2.81 0.79 -19.09
N GLY A 63 2.08 1.77 -19.67
CA GLY A 63 0.79 1.55 -20.30
C GLY A 63 0.91 0.64 -21.53
N LYS A 64 1.88 0.94 -22.41
CA LYS A 64 2.17 0.13 -23.61
C LYS A 64 2.61 -1.30 -23.23
N GLU A 65 3.55 -1.43 -22.28
CA GLU A 65 3.99 -2.74 -21.79
C GLU A 65 2.82 -3.58 -21.28
N ARG A 66 1.88 -2.95 -20.57
CA ARG A 66 0.67 -3.60 -20.07
C ARG A 66 -0.29 -4.03 -21.18
N GLU A 67 -0.52 -3.17 -22.18
CA GLU A 67 -1.40 -3.47 -23.32
C GLU A 67 -0.84 -4.62 -24.18
N GLU A 68 0.47 -4.66 -24.36
CA GLU A 68 1.18 -5.69 -25.13
C GLU A 68 1.47 -6.96 -24.31
N GLY A 69 1.23 -6.95 -22.99
CA GLY A 69 1.56 -8.07 -22.08
C GLY A 69 3.06 -8.29 -21.92
N ILE A 70 3.86 -7.27 -22.16
CA ILE A 70 5.34 -7.29 -22.06
C ILE A 70 5.75 -6.90 -20.66
N LEU A 71 6.75 -7.60 -20.12
CA LEU A 71 7.39 -7.23 -18.86
C LEU A 71 8.81 -6.74 -19.12
N PRO A 72 9.30 -5.75 -18.36
CA PRO A 72 10.66 -5.29 -18.50
C PRO A 72 11.66 -6.37 -18.07
N GLU A 73 12.80 -6.41 -18.70
CA GLU A 73 13.94 -7.18 -18.20
C GLU A 73 14.43 -6.54 -16.90
N ILE A 74 14.72 -7.37 -15.90
CA ILE A 74 15.28 -6.94 -14.61
C ILE A 74 16.68 -7.50 -14.42
N LYS A 75 17.51 -6.77 -13.65
CA LYS A 75 18.81 -7.28 -13.22
C LYS A 75 18.60 -8.50 -12.32
N PRO A 76 19.52 -9.48 -12.36
CA PRO A 76 19.47 -10.63 -11.45
C PRO A 76 19.44 -10.19 -9.98
N ILE A 77 18.60 -10.83 -9.18
CA ILE A 77 18.63 -10.69 -7.73
C ILE A 77 19.87 -11.44 -7.21
N THR A 78 20.66 -10.78 -6.37
CA THR A 78 21.91 -11.33 -5.85
C THR A 78 21.72 -12.25 -4.66
N HIS A 79 20.68 -12.01 -3.87
CA HIS A 79 20.31 -12.83 -2.72
C HIS A 79 19.62 -14.14 -3.16
N ASN A 80 20.05 -15.24 -2.55
CA ASN A 80 19.38 -16.52 -2.75
C ASN A 80 18.05 -16.56 -1.98
N ILE A 81 16.94 -16.34 -2.67
CA ILE A 81 15.59 -16.28 -2.08
C ILE A 81 15.26 -17.52 -1.23
N ALA A 82 15.82 -18.70 -1.59
CA ALA A 82 15.55 -19.94 -0.86
C ALA A 82 16.00 -19.89 0.61
N GLU A 83 16.98 -19.06 0.94
CA GLU A 83 17.55 -18.97 2.29
C GLU A 83 16.71 -18.14 3.27
N TYR A 84 15.65 -17.48 2.82
CA TYR A 84 14.85 -16.58 3.62
C TYR A 84 13.49 -17.18 3.92
N ASP A 85 13.01 -16.98 5.16
CA ASP A 85 11.69 -17.42 5.62
C ASP A 85 10.62 -16.35 5.35
N VAL A 86 11.02 -15.07 5.44
CA VAL A 86 10.15 -13.91 5.31
C VAL A 86 10.68 -12.96 4.23
N ILE A 87 9.81 -12.59 3.31
CA ILE A 87 10.10 -11.62 2.24
C ILE A 87 9.19 -10.40 2.40
N PHE A 88 9.77 -9.25 2.70
CA PHE A 88 9.07 -7.98 2.55
C PHE A 88 9.19 -7.54 1.09
N LEU A 89 8.05 -7.40 0.39
CA LEU A 89 8.03 -7.07 -1.04
C LEU A 89 7.43 -5.69 -1.27
N GLY A 90 8.28 -4.74 -1.67
CA GLY A 90 7.95 -3.33 -1.84
C GLY A 90 7.77 -2.88 -3.28
N PHE A 91 6.73 -2.05 -3.54
CA PHE A 91 6.46 -1.54 -4.88
C PHE A 91 5.66 -0.23 -4.88
N PRO A 92 5.83 0.62 -5.89
CA PRO A 92 4.85 1.65 -6.18
C PRO A 92 3.64 1.03 -6.88
N VAL A 93 2.45 1.54 -6.57
CA VAL A 93 1.22 1.11 -7.26
C VAL A 93 1.08 1.87 -8.57
N TRP A 94 1.12 1.14 -9.69
CA TRP A 94 0.86 1.65 -11.03
C TRP A 94 -0.36 0.95 -11.62
N PHE A 95 -1.31 1.70 -12.19
CA PHE A 95 -2.57 1.16 -12.75
C PHE A 95 -3.33 0.22 -11.80
N GLY A 96 -3.27 0.50 -10.49
CA GLY A 96 -4.01 -0.23 -9.46
C GLY A 96 -3.38 -1.54 -9.01
N THR A 97 -2.15 -1.85 -9.45
CA THR A 97 -1.40 -3.04 -9.02
C THR A 97 0.10 -2.72 -8.86
N TYR A 98 0.92 -3.71 -8.54
CA TYR A 98 2.37 -3.54 -8.44
C TYR A 98 3.00 -3.17 -9.79
N ALA A 99 4.08 -2.37 -9.74
CA ALA A 99 4.82 -1.91 -10.92
C ALA A 99 5.39 -3.08 -11.77
N PRO A 100 5.54 -2.91 -13.10
CA PRO A 100 6.01 -3.96 -14.00
C PRO A 100 7.33 -4.65 -13.63
N PRO A 101 8.36 -3.99 -13.08
CA PRO A 101 9.57 -4.68 -12.61
C PRO A 101 9.30 -5.72 -11.51
N VAL A 102 8.31 -5.46 -10.64
CA VAL A 102 7.91 -6.44 -9.61
C VAL A 102 7.15 -7.59 -10.25
N ALA A 103 6.31 -7.33 -11.26
CA ALA A 103 5.67 -8.39 -12.03
C ALA A 103 6.71 -9.29 -12.74
N ALA A 104 7.78 -8.70 -13.30
CA ALA A 104 8.88 -9.43 -13.93
C ALA A 104 9.61 -10.30 -12.89
N PHE A 105 9.90 -9.77 -11.70
CA PHE A 105 10.48 -10.53 -10.59
C PHE A 105 9.60 -11.73 -10.21
N LEU A 106 8.30 -11.51 -10.00
CA LEU A 106 7.35 -12.56 -9.62
C LEU A 106 7.16 -13.65 -10.68
N ASN A 107 7.53 -13.38 -11.94
CA ASN A 107 7.56 -14.42 -13.00
C ASN A 107 8.79 -15.33 -12.93
N GLN A 108 9.86 -14.88 -12.26
CA GLN A 108 11.16 -15.57 -12.23
C GLN A 108 11.39 -16.34 -10.93
N VAL A 109 10.53 -16.12 -9.91
CA VAL A 109 10.72 -16.70 -8.57
C VAL A 109 9.50 -17.48 -8.12
N ASP A 110 9.78 -18.52 -7.32
CA ASP A 110 8.76 -19.25 -6.57
C ASP A 110 8.87 -18.86 -5.09
N LEU A 111 7.80 -18.30 -4.55
CA LEU A 111 7.69 -17.89 -3.15
C LEU A 111 6.88 -18.89 -2.30
N SER A 112 6.68 -20.10 -2.80
CA SER A 112 5.93 -21.17 -2.11
C SER A 112 6.47 -21.40 -0.70
N GLY A 113 5.55 -21.43 0.28
CA GLY A 113 5.88 -21.66 1.69
C GLY A 113 6.55 -20.50 2.42
N LYS A 114 6.86 -19.40 1.75
CA LYS A 114 7.45 -18.23 2.38
C LYS A 114 6.36 -17.27 2.88
N LYS A 115 6.61 -16.60 4.00
CA LYS A 115 5.80 -15.46 4.42
C LYS A 115 6.17 -14.25 3.55
N VAL A 116 5.18 -13.69 2.86
CA VAL A 116 5.37 -12.50 2.01
C VAL A 116 4.56 -11.35 2.56
N VAL A 117 5.25 -10.28 2.97
CA VAL A 117 4.66 -9.06 3.52
C VAL A 117 4.73 -7.98 2.44
N PRO A 118 3.63 -7.71 1.72
CA PRO A 118 3.61 -6.66 0.72
C PRO A 118 3.63 -5.28 1.37
N PHE A 119 4.40 -4.35 0.82
CA PHE A 119 4.29 -2.93 1.16
C PHE A 119 4.33 -2.06 -0.08
N CYS A 120 3.58 -0.96 -0.08
CA CYS A 120 3.49 -0.16 -1.28
C CYS A 120 3.37 1.34 -1.01
N THR A 121 3.77 2.11 -2.01
CA THR A 121 3.53 3.54 -2.09
C THR A 121 2.57 3.85 -3.24
N PHE A 122 1.68 4.81 -3.04
CA PHE A 122 0.66 5.15 -4.02
C PHE A 122 0.24 6.63 -3.94
N GLY A 123 -0.45 7.10 -4.97
CA GLY A 123 -1.10 8.41 -4.96
C GLY A 123 -2.40 8.41 -4.16
N SER A 124 -3.27 7.42 -4.39
CA SER A 124 -4.59 7.36 -3.73
C SER A 124 -4.94 6.03 -3.08
N GLY A 125 -4.32 4.92 -3.47
CA GLY A 125 -4.64 3.58 -2.96
C GLY A 125 -4.10 2.50 -3.88
N GLY A 126 -4.58 1.24 -3.69
CA GLY A 126 -4.24 0.09 -4.52
C GLY A 126 -3.53 -1.04 -3.78
N LEU A 127 -3.39 -0.96 -2.44
CA LEU A 127 -2.84 -2.06 -1.65
C LEU A 127 -3.67 -3.33 -1.80
N ASP A 128 -5.00 -3.25 -1.60
CA ASP A 128 -5.88 -4.42 -1.62
C ASP A 128 -5.89 -5.12 -2.99
N SER A 129 -5.94 -4.35 -4.07
CA SER A 129 -5.88 -4.90 -5.44
C SER A 129 -4.51 -5.52 -5.72
N SER A 130 -3.42 -4.88 -5.32
CA SER A 130 -2.06 -5.43 -5.46
C SER A 130 -1.88 -6.72 -4.67
N VAL A 131 -2.41 -6.79 -3.43
CA VAL A 131 -2.38 -8.01 -2.61
C VAL A 131 -3.19 -9.13 -3.25
N ARG A 132 -4.36 -8.84 -3.81
CA ARG A 132 -5.17 -9.82 -4.55
C ARG A 132 -4.42 -10.36 -5.77
N ASP A 133 -3.79 -9.49 -6.55
CA ASP A 133 -3.01 -9.88 -7.72
C ASP A 133 -1.76 -10.68 -7.33
N LEU A 134 -1.11 -10.31 -6.23
CA LEU A 134 0.02 -11.06 -5.66
C LEU A 134 -0.39 -12.47 -5.23
N LYS A 135 -1.53 -12.61 -4.54
CA LYS A 135 -2.09 -13.92 -4.16
C LYS A 135 -2.40 -14.79 -5.38
N ALA A 136 -2.96 -14.19 -6.42
CA ALA A 136 -3.23 -14.90 -7.67
C ALA A 136 -1.94 -15.35 -8.38
N LYS A 137 -0.88 -14.53 -8.31
CA LYS A 137 0.42 -14.81 -8.94
C LYS A 137 1.25 -15.82 -8.17
N GLN A 138 1.17 -15.82 -6.83
CA GLN A 138 1.95 -16.69 -5.94
C GLN A 138 0.99 -17.43 -4.97
N PRO A 139 0.17 -18.37 -5.48
CA PRO A 139 -0.93 -18.98 -4.71
C PRO A 139 -0.46 -19.85 -3.55
N ASN A 140 0.79 -20.30 -3.57
CA ASN A 140 1.37 -21.14 -2.53
C ASN A 140 2.23 -20.35 -1.52
N ALA A 141 2.34 -19.04 -1.67
CA ALA A 141 2.98 -18.16 -0.70
C ALA A 141 2.00 -17.80 0.42
N ASP A 142 2.52 -17.64 1.65
CA ASP A 142 1.73 -17.16 2.80
C ASP A 142 1.73 -15.63 2.81
N ILE A 143 0.78 -15.04 2.04
CA ILE A 143 0.68 -13.59 1.90
C ILE A 143 0.07 -12.98 3.15
N GLN A 144 0.89 -12.24 3.89
CA GLN A 144 0.56 -11.57 5.13
C GLN A 144 -0.20 -10.25 4.89
N PRO A 145 -0.77 -9.62 5.93
CA PRO A 145 -1.26 -8.26 5.85
C PRO A 145 -0.19 -7.31 5.29
N GLY A 146 -0.60 -6.39 4.42
CA GLY A 146 0.32 -5.46 3.77
C GLY A 146 0.30 -4.07 4.41
N TYR A 147 1.37 -3.31 4.18
CA TYR A 147 1.47 -1.89 4.53
C TYR A 147 1.38 -1.02 3.29
N GLY A 148 0.60 0.04 3.34
CA GLY A 148 0.46 0.97 2.23
C GLY A 148 0.44 2.41 2.68
N VAL A 149 1.19 3.28 1.99
CA VAL A 149 1.25 4.69 2.31
C VAL A 149 1.21 5.57 1.07
N ARG A 150 0.53 6.70 1.16
CA ARG A 150 0.58 7.73 0.12
C ARG A 150 1.96 8.37 0.09
N ALA A 151 2.46 8.64 -1.13
CA ALA A 151 3.71 9.37 -1.31
C ALA A 151 3.73 10.73 -0.57
N ALA A 152 2.57 11.39 -0.44
CA ALA A 152 2.43 12.64 0.30
C ALA A 152 2.54 12.50 1.83
N ARG A 153 2.56 11.27 2.37
CA ARG A 153 2.55 10.97 3.81
C ARG A 153 3.81 10.22 4.29
N LEU A 154 4.90 10.30 3.55
CA LEU A 154 6.16 9.65 3.93
C LEU A 154 6.75 10.16 5.25
N ASN A 155 6.37 11.34 5.69
CA ASN A 155 6.72 11.86 7.01
C ASN A 155 6.09 11.08 8.19
N ARG A 156 5.11 10.21 7.92
CA ARG A 156 4.41 9.38 8.93
C ARG A 156 4.95 7.95 9.03
N ILE A 157 5.76 7.50 8.08
CA ILE A 157 6.14 6.08 7.96
C ILE A 157 6.84 5.54 9.20
N LYS A 158 7.55 6.38 9.93
CA LYS A 158 8.28 5.95 11.12
C LYS A 158 7.37 5.33 12.17
N ASP A 159 6.31 6.03 12.54
CA ASP A 159 5.38 5.59 13.58
C ASP A 159 4.39 4.55 13.04
N GLU A 160 3.99 4.68 11.78
CA GLU A 160 3.07 3.74 11.13
C GLU A 160 3.71 2.36 10.92
N ILE A 161 4.99 2.29 10.51
CA ILE A 161 5.73 1.03 10.35
C ILE A 161 6.01 0.39 11.70
N ASP A 162 6.39 1.16 12.71
CA ASP A 162 6.59 0.64 14.06
C ASP A 162 5.32 -0.04 14.58
N ARG A 163 4.18 0.63 14.45
CA ARG A 163 2.87 0.07 14.80
C ARG A 163 2.55 -1.16 13.96
N PHE A 164 2.69 -1.10 12.64
CA PHE A 164 2.42 -2.20 11.73
C PHE A 164 3.22 -3.47 12.09
N LEU A 165 4.51 -3.31 12.38
CA LEU A 165 5.39 -4.43 12.73
C LEU A 165 5.00 -5.07 14.07
N LYS A 166 4.62 -4.27 15.07
CA LYS A 166 4.11 -4.75 16.36
C LYS A 166 2.77 -5.46 16.21
N GLU A 167 1.81 -4.86 15.50
CA GLU A 167 0.48 -5.44 15.26
C GLU A 167 0.53 -6.80 14.57
N ASN A 168 1.53 -7.02 13.72
CA ASN A 168 1.70 -8.26 12.98
C ASN A 168 2.77 -9.21 13.59
N GLY A 169 3.30 -8.87 14.77
CA GLY A 169 4.22 -9.75 15.52
C GLY A 169 5.62 -9.89 14.90
N PHE A 170 6.06 -8.93 14.11
CA PHE A 170 7.43 -8.89 13.56
C PHE A 170 8.44 -8.30 14.53
N ILE A 171 8.01 -7.44 15.42
CA ILE A 171 8.80 -6.90 16.54
C ILE A 171 7.98 -6.95 17.84
N GLU A 172 8.67 -7.00 18.96
CA GLU A 172 8.04 -6.93 20.29
C GLU A 172 7.60 -5.50 20.62
N GLY A 173 6.55 -5.37 21.41
CA GLY A 173 6.07 -4.08 21.94
C GLY A 173 4.57 -4.08 22.18
N GLU A 174 4.14 -3.09 22.95
CA GLU A 174 2.71 -2.87 23.16
C GLU A 174 2.06 -2.31 21.91
N VAL A 175 0.86 -2.79 21.63
CA VAL A 175 0.03 -2.34 20.52
C VAL A 175 -1.24 -1.72 21.09
N THR A 176 -1.49 -0.46 20.75
CA THR A 176 -2.80 0.14 20.98
C THR A 176 -3.76 -0.43 19.95
N LYS A 177 -4.56 -1.42 20.37
CA LYS A 177 -5.56 -2.01 19.48
C LYS A 177 -6.63 -0.96 19.17
N LEU A 178 -6.72 -0.61 17.89
CA LEU A 178 -7.78 0.29 17.43
C LEU A 178 -9.13 -0.44 17.44
N GLU A 179 -10.16 0.26 17.86
CA GLU A 179 -11.53 -0.24 17.76
C GLU A 179 -11.94 -0.38 16.29
N ALA A 180 -12.85 -1.30 16.01
CA ALA A 180 -13.46 -1.37 14.69
C ALA A 180 -14.27 -0.09 14.44
N PHE A 181 -14.39 0.28 13.15
CA PHE A 181 -15.31 1.36 12.80
C PHE A 181 -16.74 0.97 13.20
N PRO A 182 -17.50 1.88 13.82
CA PRO A 182 -18.93 1.67 14.07
C PRO A 182 -19.72 1.66 12.77
N GLU A 183 -21.02 1.46 12.84
CA GLU A 183 -21.92 1.63 11.70
C GLU A 183 -21.84 3.06 11.18
N GLN A 184 -21.86 3.21 9.84
CA GLN A 184 -21.82 4.52 9.21
C GLN A 184 -23.17 5.25 9.37
N HIS A 185 -23.10 6.55 9.57
CA HIS A 185 -24.25 7.46 9.57
C HIS A 185 -24.10 8.50 8.44
N PRO A 186 -25.19 9.19 8.03
CA PRO A 186 -25.09 10.30 7.07
C PRO A 186 -24.10 11.35 7.56
N ALA A 187 -23.20 11.80 6.67
CA ALA A 187 -22.18 12.78 7.03
C ALA A 187 -22.83 14.12 7.41
N THR A 188 -22.47 14.66 8.56
CA THR A 188 -22.86 16.03 8.96
C THR A 188 -22.11 17.07 8.13
N GLU A 189 -22.51 18.35 8.18
CA GLU A 189 -21.80 19.44 7.51
C GLU A 189 -20.34 19.56 8.00
N GLU A 190 -20.10 19.38 9.29
CA GLU A 190 -18.74 19.40 9.87
C GLU A 190 -17.89 18.25 9.36
N GLU A 191 -18.45 17.04 9.29
CA GLU A 191 -17.74 15.85 8.80
C GLU A 191 -17.48 15.93 7.29
N ALA A 192 -18.43 16.46 6.51
CA ALA A 192 -18.23 16.75 5.09
C ALA A 192 -17.11 17.78 4.87
N ALA A 193 -17.02 18.82 5.70
CA ALA A 193 -15.94 19.80 5.65
C ALA A 193 -14.56 19.16 5.96
N ILE A 194 -14.49 18.18 6.87
CA ILE A 194 -13.27 17.41 7.13
C ILE A 194 -12.86 16.60 5.89
N PHE A 195 -13.83 15.95 5.23
CA PHE A 195 -13.59 15.23 3.97
C PHE A 195 -13.06 16.17 2.89
N ASP A 196 -13.75 17.29 2.64
CA ASP A 196 -13.37 18.27 1.62
C ASP A 196 -11.97 18.84 1.87
N ALA A 197 -11.65 19.17 3.13
CA ALA A 197 -10.33 19.64 3.51
C ALA A 197 -9.23 18.59 3.27
N ALA A 198 -9.52 17.32 3.56
CA ALA A 198 -8.58 16.21 3.38
C ALA A 198 -8.27 15.91 1.91
N VAL A 199 -9.25 16.08 1.01
CA VAL A 199 -9.09 15.78 -0.42
C VAL A 199 -8.72 17.02 -1.24
N ASN A 200 -8.75 18.19 -0.64
CA ASN A 200 -8.42 19.45 -1.29
C ASN A 200 -7.01 19.38 -1.93
N GLY A 201 -6.91 19.85 -3.17
CA GLY A 201 -5.66 19.84 -3.93
C GLY A 201 -5.26 18.47 -4.51
N TYR A 202 -6.10 17.43 -4.38
CA TYR A 202 -5.87 16.16 -5.04
C TYR A 202 -6.80 15.98 -6.26
N PRO A 203 -6.36 16.32 -7.48
CA PRO A 203 -7.25 16.44 -8.64
C PRO A 203 -7.84 15.10 -9.13
N MET A 204 -7.29 13.96 -8.65
CA MET A 204 -7.76 12.63 -9.02
C MET A 204 -8.95 12.13 -8.18
N LEU A 205 -9.37 12.90 -7.18
CA LEU A 205 -10.46 12.57 -6.28
C LEU A 205 -11.46 13.73 -6.22
N ASN A 206 -12.41 13.72 -7.16
CA ASN A 206 -13.58 14.59 -7.14
C ASN A 206 -14.78 13.75 -6.68
N ALA A 207 -15.18 13.91 -5.42
CA ALA A 207 -16.24 13.12 -4.82
C ALA A 207 -16.92 13.91 -3.69
N LYS A 208 -18.17 13.52 -3.37
CA LYS A 208 -18.93 14.08 -2.25
C LYS A 208 -19.13 13.01 -1.19
N ALA A 209 -18.82 13.34 0.07
CA ALA A 209 -19.11 12.46 1.21
C ALA A 209 -20.63 12.28 1.39
N GLU A 210 -21.09 11.03 1.55
CA GLU A 210 -22.49 10.71 1.85
C GLU A 210 -22.64 10.19 3.28
N SER A 211 -21.80 9.28 3.70
CA SER A 211 -21.83 8.71 5.04
C SER A 211 -20.43 8.54 5.62
N VAL A 212 -20.35 8.42 6.92
CA VAL A 212 -19.10 8.34 7.66
C VAL A 212 -19.21 7.46 8.89
N ALA A 213 -18.15 6.74 9.19
CA ALA A 213 -17.86 6.20 10.52
C ALA A 213 -16.56 6.82 11.01
N LYS A 214 -16.41 6.98 12.33
CA LYS A 214 -15.19 7.50 12.93
C LYS A 214 -14.77 6.68 14.14
N ARG A 215 -13.47 6.63 14.39
CA ARG A 215 -12.88 6.01 15.57
C ARG A 215 -11.72 6.84 16.11
N SER A 216 -11.49 6.74 17.40
CA SER A 216 -10.34 7.38 18.03
C SER A 216 -9.05 6.64 17.70
N ILE A 217 -8.00 7.39 17.46
CA ILE A 217 -6.63 6.91 17.31
C ILE A 217 -5.71 7.72 18.23
N PRO A 218 -4.50 7.26 18.55
CA PRO A 218 -3.55 8.06 19.30
C PRO A 218 -3.30 9.42 18.64
N GLY A 219 -3.64 10.50 19.34
CA GLY A 219 -3.45 11.88 18.89
C GLY A 219 -4.41 12.36 17.82
N GLY A 220 -5.60 11.74 17.66
CA GLY A 220 -6.58 12.21 16.69
C GLY A 220 -7.77 11.29 16.44
N THR A 221 -8.35 11.47 15.26
CA THR A 221 -9.53 10.72 14.82
C THR A 221 -9.32 10.19 13.40
N GLU A 222 -9.69 8.94 13.19
CA GLU A 222 -9.74 8.33 11.86
C GLU A 222 -11.18 8.21 11.39
N TYR A 223 -11.44 8.60 10.15
CA TYR A 223 -12.74 8.60 9.49
C TYR A 223 -12.72 7.63 8.31
N LEU A 224 -13.81 6.90 8.16
CA LEU A 224 -14.12 6.09 6.99
C LEU A 224 -15.34 6.68 6.29
N PHE A 225 -15.12 7.44 5.24
CA PHE A 225 -16.19 7.98 4.42
C PHE A 225 -16.60 7.01 3.32
N THR A 226 -17.91 6.94 3.06
CA THR A 226 -18.45 6.52 1.78
C THR A 226 -18.75 7.77 0.99
N ALA A 227 -18.14 7.90 -0.19
CA ALA A 227 -18.26 9.08 -1.03
C ALA A 227 -18.65 8.69 -2.46
N VAL A 228 -19.46 9.52 -3.09
CA VAL A 228 -19.89 9.36 -4.49
C VAL A 228 -19.00 10.23 -5.37
N PRO A 229 -18.29 9.62 -6.34
CA PRO A 229 -17.55 10.40 -7.30
C PRO A 229 -18.42 11.36 -8.09
N LEU A 230 -17.94 12.57 -8.30
CA LEU A 230 -18.61 13.60 -9.09
C LEU A 230 -18.05 13.62 -10.52
N PRO A 231 -18.88 13.98 -11.51
CA PRO A 231 -18.38 14.22 -12.86
C PRO A 231 -17.27 15.27 -12.87
N ARG A 232 -16.29 15.10 -13.73
CA ARG A 232 -15.27 16.14 -13.95
C ARG A 232 -15.90 17.26 -14.78
N GLU A 233 -15.66 18.50 -14.40
CA GLU A 233 -16.13 19.69 -15.14
C GLU A 233 -15.53 19.78 -16.55
N ASP A 234 -14.35 19.20 -16.75
CA ASP A 234 -13.63 19.14 -18.03
C ASP A 234 -13.99 17.91 -18.90
N ALA A 235 -14.87 17.04 -18.40
CA ALA A 235 -15.38 15.94 -19.20
C ALA A 235 -16.20 16.54 -20.35
N ALA A 236 -15.68 16.42 -21.59
CA ALA A 236 -16.36 16.87 -22.80
C ALA A 236 -17.82 16.41 -22.77
N ALA A 237 -18.75 17.32 -23.02
CA ALA A 237 -20.17 17.01 -23.12
C ALA A 237 -20.36 15.78 -24.02
N PRO A 238 -21.21 14.81 -23.65
CA PRO A 238 -21.43 13.62 -24.46
C PRO A 238 -21.83 14.08 -25.87
N LYS A 239 -21.10 13.59 -26.89
CA LYS A 239 -21.49 13.77 -28.28
C LYS A 239 -22.89 13.17 -28.44
N ASP A 240 -23.76 13.83 -29.20
CA ASP A 240 -25.11 13.37 -29.51
C ASP A 240 -25.13 11.86 -29.78
N ASN A 241 -25.95 11.10 -29.03
CA ASN A 241 -26.03 9.63 -28.94
C ASN A 241 -25.07 8.89 -28.00
N ALA A 242 -24.34 9.55 -27.13
CA ALA A 242 -23.59 8.86 -26.07
C ALA A 242 -24.55 8.26 -25.03
N ARG A 243 -24.26 7.02 -24.58
CA ARG A 243 -24.96 6.42 -23.44
C ARG A 243 -24.91 7.39 -22.24
N PRO A 244 -26.00 7.52 -21.48
CA PRO A 244 -25.95 8.29 -20.26
C PRO A 244 -24.77 7.81 -19.40
N PRO A 245 -24.05 8.71 -18.73
CA PRO A 245 -22.94 8.32 -17.87
C PRO A 245 -23.44 7.29 -16.87
N MET A 246 -22.77 6.14 -16.79
CA MET A 246 -23.12 5.12 -15.80
C MET A 246 -22.94 5.73 -14.40
N PRO A 247 -23.86 5.46 -13.45
CA PRO A 247 -23.67 5.89 -12.09
C PRO A 247 -22.34 5.34 -11.58
N MET A 248 -21.48 6.24 -11.09
CA MET A 248 -20.21 5.83 -10.52
C MET A 248 -20.47 5.19 -9.15
N ASN A 249 -19.92 4.00 -8.94
CA ASN A 249 -20.08 3.32 -7.66
C ASN A 249 -19.46 4.16 -6.52
N PRO A 250 -20.10 4.18 -5.35
CA PRO A 250 -19.51 4.79 -4.17
C PRO A 250 -18.13 4.21 -3.86
N ILE A 251 -17.26 5.07 -3.39
CA ILE A 251 -15.89 4.72 -2.98
C ILE A 251 -15.74 4.90 -1.46
N LYS A 252 -14.81 4.17 -0.88
CA LYS A 252 -14.42 4.36 0.52
C LYS A 252 -13.16 5.21 0.59
N VAL A 253 -13.20 6.27 1.39
CA VAL A 253 -12.06 7.17 1.60
C VAL A 253 -11.74 7.21 3.09
N TYR A 254 -10.52 6.83 3.42
CA TYR A 254 -10.01 6.92 4.78
C TYR A 254 -9.33 8.27 4.97
N VAL A 255 -9.68 8.95 6.04
CA VAL A 255 -9.14 10.27 6.41
C VAL A 255 -8.66 10.21 7.85
N THR A 256 -7.49 10.77 8.12
CA THR A 256 -6.97 10.94 9.47
C THR A 256 -6.88 12.43 9.79
N ALA A 257 -7.46 12.83 10.91
CA ALA A 257 -7.33 14.17 11.48
C ALA A 257 -6.58 14.08 12.80
N PHE A 258 -5.32 14.50 12.82
CA PHE A 258 -4.54 14.64 14.04
C PHE A 258 -4.85 15.97 14.74
N ASP A 259 -4.79 15.98 16.07
CA ASP A 259 -5.06 17.16 16.87
C ASP A 259 -4.18 18.33 16.45
N GLY A 260 -4.81 19.46 16.12
CA GLY A 260 -4.11 20.68 15.70
C GLY A 260 -3.51 20.63 14.29
N GLN A 261 -3.79 19.60 13.48
CA GLN A 261 -3.31 19.47 12.10
C GLN A 261 -4.46 19.46 11.10
N GLN A 262 -4.14 19.74 9.85
CA GLN A 262 -5.10 19.59 8.77
C GLN A 262 -5.40 18.10 8.54
N PRO A 263 -6.67 17.75 8.23
CA PRO A 263 -7.02 16.37 7.91
C PRO A 263 -6.33 15.91 6.62
N GLU A 264 -5.90 14.65 6.62
CA GLU A 264 -5.21 14.03 5.49
C GLU A 264 -5.98 12.78 5.05
N PHE A 265 -6.30 12.63 3.76
CA PHE A 265 -6.77 11.33 3.33
C PHE A 265 -5.61 10.34 3.21
N THR A 266 -5.84 9.11 3.63
CA THR A 266 -4.80 8.08 3.72
C THR A 266 -4.89 7.10 2.56
N GLN A 267 -6.09 6.74 2.13
CA GLN A 267 -6.30 5.88 0.96
C GLN A 267 -7.74 5.98 0.43
N VAL A 268 -7.89 5.59 -0.82
CA VAL A 268 -9.18 5.35 -1.49
C VAL A 268 -9.28 3.87 -1.84
N VAL A 269 -10.39 3.24 -1.47
CA VAL A 269 -10.74 1.87 -1.86
C VAL A 269 -11.95 1.91 -2.79
N ARG A 270 -11.83 1.28 -3.97
CA ARG A 270 -12.84 1.23 -5.03
C ARG A 270 -13.37 -0.17 -5.23
#